data_ea3f9bf3e053ebdc82d842c25452fa64
#
_entry.id   ea3f9bf3e053ebdc82d842c25452fa64
#
_cell.length_a   1.000
_cell.length_b   1.000
_cell.length_c   1.000
_cell.angle_alpha   90.00
_cell.angle_beta   90.00
_cell.angle_gamma   90.00
#
_symmetry.space_group_name_H-M   'P 1'
#
loop_
_entity.id
_entity.type
_entity.pdbx_description
1 polymer ?
#
loop_
_entity_poly.entity_id
_entity_poly.type
_entity_poly.pdbx_seq_one_letter_code
_entity_poly.pdbx_strand_id
1 'polypeptide(L)'
;MFKLKINDIDVEIEEGLTVLQACEKAGFEIPRFCYHEKLSIAGNCRMCLVEMEKSPKPIASCAMPATEGMNIKTNTTLVEKARKGVMEFLLANHPLDCPVCDQGGECDLQDQSMFYGIDKSRFKENKRYVPEKYMGPLIKTQMTRCI
;
A
#
# COMPACT_ATOMS: atom_id res chain seq x y z
N MET A 1 -4.70 27.25 -1.70
CA MET A 1 -3.40 26.53 -1.76
C MET A 1 -2.67 26.78 -0.47
N PHE A 2 -1.94 25.78 0.03
CA PHE A 2 -1.16 25.86 1.27
C PHE A 2 0.18 25.11 1.09
N LYS A 3 1.13 25.35 2.01
CA LYS A 3 2.47 24.76 1.94
C LYS A 3 2.63 23.66 2.97
N LEU A 4 3.31 22.59 2.55
CA LEU A 4 3.76 21.51 3.42
C LEU A 4 5.15 21.03 2.96
N LYS A 5 5.80 20.21 3.77
CA LYS A 5 7.10 19.61 3.43
C LYS A 5 6.96 18.13 3.15
N ILE A 6 7.61 17.68 2.06
CA ILE A 6 7.73 16.25 1.73
C ILE A 6 9.21 15.96 1.49
N ASN A 7 9.80 15.08 2.28
CA ASN A 7 11.24 14.77 2.24
C ASN A 7 12.12 16.02 2.25
N ASP A 8 11.78 16.97 3.14
CA ASP A 8 12.45 18.26 3.32
C ASP A 8 12.31 19.27 2.14
N ILE A 9 11.50 18.96 1.13
CA ILE A 9 11.17 19.85 0.03
C ILE A 9 9.86 20.58 0.33
N ASP A 10 9.85 21.89 0.22
CA ASP A 10 8.63 22.69 0.33
C ASP A 10 7.77 22.52 -0.92
N VAL A 11 6.53 22.09 -0.73
CA VAL A 11 5.57 21.82 -1.79
C VAL A 11 4.30 22.65 -1.55
N GLU A 12 3.80 23.28 -2.60
CA GLU A 12 2.53 24.00 -2.59
C GLU A 12 1.45 23.15 -3.24
N ILE A 13 0.37 22.90 -2.51
CA ILE A 13 -0.73 22.04 -2.96
C ILE A 13 -2.11 22.69 -2.76
N GLU A 14 -3.08 22.17 -3.49
CA GLU A 14 -4.48 22.57 -3.37
C GLU A 14 -5.12 21.97 -2.12
N GLU A 15 -6.13 22.66 -1.58
CA GLU A 15 -6.95 22.12 -0.48
C GLU A 15 -7.77 20.90 -0.93
N GLY A 16 -8.06 20.02 0.00
CA GLY A 16 -8.88 18.83 -0.23
C GLY A 16 -8.13 17.58 -0.71
N LEU A 17 -6.82 17.68 -0.92
CA LEU A 17 -6.00 16.52 -1.28
C LEU A 17 -5.64 15.68 -0.04
N THR A 18 -5.43 14.37 -0.28
CA THR A 18 -4.80 13.50 0.70
C THR A 18 -3.28 13.65 0.68
N VAL A 19 -2.62 13.20 1.74
CA VAL A 19 -1.15 13.18 1.80
C VAL A 19 -0.55 12.36 0.66
N LEU A 20 -1.21 11.25 0.26
CA LEU A 20 -0.78 10.45 -0.89
C LEU A 20 -0.79 11.27 -2.19
N GLN A 21 -1.91 11.94 -2.47
CA GLN A 21 -2.04 12.79 -3.67
C GLN A 21 -1.05 13.96 -3.65
N ALA A 22 -0.78 14.53 -2.48
CA ALA A 22 0.23 15.57 -2.32
C ALA A 22 1.63 15.05 -2.65
N CYS A 23 1.98 13.83 -2.18
CA CYS A 23 3.26 13.19 -2.51
C CYS A 23 3.39 12.93 -4.01
N GLU A 24 2.35 12.43 -4.67
CA GLU A 24 2.36 12.19 -6.12
C GLU A 24 2.53 13.47 -6.92
N LYS A 25 1.81 14.56 -6.56
CA LYS A 25 2.01 15.88 -7.19
C LYS A 25 3.44 16.40 -7.01
N ALA A 26 4.09 16.06 -5.91
CA ALA A 26 5.48 16.42 -5.66
C ALA A 26 6.50 15.45 -6.34
N GLY A 27 6.03 14.44 -7.09
CA GLY A 27 6.88 13.48 -7.79
C GLY A 27 7.39 12.33 -6.92
N PHE A 28 6.80 12.14 -5.71
CA PHE A 28 7.12 11.01 -4.83
C PHE A 28 6.08 9.91 -4.98
N GLU A 29 6.51 8.77 -5.48
CA GLU A 29 5.67 7.58 -5.58
C GLU A 29 5.47 6.93 -4.20
N ILE A 30 4.21 6.61 -3.86
CA ILE A 30 3.82 5.93 -2.64
C ILE A 30 3.19 4.59 -2.99
N PRO A 31 3.76 3.45 -2.50
CA PRO A 31 3.19 2.13 -2.77
C PRO A 31 1.81 1.98 -2.14
N ARG A 32 0.91 1.28 -2.83
CA ARG A 32 -0.47 1.07 -2.40
C ARG A 32 -1.09 -0.15 -3.07
N PHE A 33 -2.18 -0.68 -2.48
CA PHE A 33 -3.03 -1.71 -3.09
C PHE A 33 -4.50 -1.30 -3.10
N CYS A 34 -5.03 -0.82 -1.97
CA CYS A 34 -6.47 -0.56 -1.81
C CYS A 34 -6.92 0.84 -2.23
N TYR A 35 -6.03 1.70 -2.68
CA TYR A 35 -6.37 3.06 -3.11
C TYR A 35 -6.45 3.15 -4.63
N HIS A 36 -7.51 3.79 -5.12
CA HIS A 36 -7.65 4.21 -6.50
C HIS A 36 -8.30 5.59 -6.53
N GLU A 37 -7.83 6.49 -7.40
CA GLU A 37 -8.27 7.90 -7.46
C GLU A 37 -9.76 8.09 -7.74
N LYS A 38 -10.40 7.13 -8.44
CA LYS A 38 -11.81 7.15 -8.84
C LYS A 38 -12.73 6.36 -7.91
N LEU A 39 -12.21 5.80 -6.84
CA LEU A 39 -12.97 4.99 -5.89
C LEU A 39 -12.94 5.58 -4.49
N SER A 40 -13.88 5.16 -3.65
CA SER A 40 -13.88 5.51 -2.24
C SER A 40 -12.64 4.98 -1.54
N ILE A 41 -12.08 5.77 -0.63
CA ILE A 41 -10.87 5.41 0.12
C ILE A 41 -11.17 4.28 1.09
N ALA A 42 -10.59 3.10 0.86
CA ALA A 42 -10.75 1.93 1.72
C ALA A 42 -9.84 1.98 2.96
N GLY A 43 -8.60 2.43 2.82
CA GLY A 43 -7.64 2.63 3.92
C GLY A 43 -7.22 1.35 4.66
N ASN A 44 -7.40 0.15 4.07
CA ASN A 44 -7.24 -1.14 4.75
C ASN A 44 -5.91 -1.85 4.49
N CYS A 45 -5.27 -1.70 3.34
CA CYS A 45 -4.02 -2.41 3.03
C CYS A 45 -2.80 -1.93 3.84
N ARG A 46 -2.79 -0.67 4.23
CA ARG A 46 -1.70 -0.01 4.97
C ARG A 46 -0.34 0.05 4.25
N MET A 47 -0.29 -0.26 2.96
CA MET A 47 0.98 -0.18 2.23
C MET A 47 1.47 1.26 2.03
N CYS A 48 0.55 2.22 1.99
CA CYS A 48 0.82 3.65 1.80
C CYS A 48 1.32 4.39 3.06
N LEU A 49 1.82 3.67 4.07
CA LEU A 49 2.32 4.30 5.29
C LEU A 49 3.49 5.23 5.00
N VAL A 50 3.41 6.43 5.60
CA VAL A 50 4.46 7.44 5.62
C VAL A 50 4.67 7.96 7.04
N GLU A 51 5.81 8.55 7.32
CA GLU A 51 6.06 9.21 8.60
C GLU A 51 5.62 10.66 8.54
N MET A 52 4.91 11.11 9.55
CA MET A 52 4.55 12.50 9.75
C MET A 52 5.24 13.02 11.02
N GLU A 53 5.92 14.15 10.92
CA GLU A 53 6.55 14.78 12.08
C GLU A 53 5.51 15.01 13.19
N LYS A 54 5.91 14.78 14.43
CA LYS A 54 5.05 14.86 15.63
C LYS A 54 3.98 13.77 15.75
N SER A 55 3.91 12.82 14.80
CA SER A 55 3.06 11.65 14.96
C SER A 55 3.87 10.49 15.58
N PRO A 56 3.35 9.82 16.61
CA PRO A 56 4.04 8.69 17.24
C PRO A 56 4.05 7.43 16.37
N LYS A 57 3.27 7.42 15.30
CA LYS A 57 3.06 6.26 14.41
C LYS A 57 3.02 6.70 12.96
N PRO A 58 3.44 5.84 12.02
CA PRO A 58 3.22 6.07 10.60
C PRO A 58 1.73 6.23 10.30
N ILE A 59 1.41 7.10 9.36
CA ILE A 59 0.04 7.40 8.94
C ILE A 59 -0.26 6.77 7.57
N ALA A 60 -1.52 6.41 7.34
CA ALA A 60 -2.00 5.96 6.04
C ALA A 60 -2.22 7.18 5.13
N SER A 61 -1.27 7.45 4.24
CA SER A 61 -1.27 8.65 3.40
C SER A 61 -2.50 8.77 2.50
N CYS A 62 -3.08 7.64 2.06
CA CYS A 62 -4.27 7.65 1.21
C CYS A 62 -5.54 8.15 1.93
N ALA A 63 -5.60 8.05 3.26
CA ALA A 63 -6.77 8.43 4.06
C ALA A 63 -6.54 9.69 4.91
N MET A 64 -5.31 10.18 5.00
CA MET A 64 -4.97 11.36 5.78
C MET A 64 -5.12 12.61 4.90
N PRO A 65 -6.00 13.56 5.24
CA PRO A 65 -6.05 14.85 4.57
C PRO A 65 -4.73 15.60 4.73
N ALA A 66 -4.24 16.19 3.66
CA ALA A 66 -3.09 17.07 3.71
C ALA A 66 -3.50 18.42 4.31
N THR A 67 -2.71 18.93 5.24
CA THR A 67 -2.93 20.23 5.89
C THR A 67 -1.68 21.08 5.92
N GLU A 68 -1.86 22.38 6.10
CA GLU A 68 -0.76 23.35 6.12
C GLU A 68 0.27 23.01 7.21
N GLY A 69 1.55 23.16 6.87
CA GLY A 69 2.65 22.96 7.80
C GLY A 69 2.99 21.52 8.14
N MET A 70 2.34 20.53 7.51
CA MET A 70 2.75 19.12 7.65
C MET A 70 4.17 18.92 7.15
N ASN A 71 4.93 18.06 7.85
CA ASN A 71 6.21 17.56 7.39
C ASN A 71 6.13 16.03 7.26
N ILE A 72 6.18 15.56 6.00
CA ILE A 72 5.99 14.16 5.62
C ILE A 72 7.33 13.60 5.15
N LYS A 73 7.66 12.40 5.61
CA LYS A 73 8.82 11.64 5.15
C LYS A 73 8.38 10.28 4.61
N THR A 74 8.84 9.96 3.41
CA THR A 74 8.36 8.79 2.65
C THR A 74 9.35 7.63 2.63
N ASN A 75 10.59 7.84 3.07
CA ASN A 75 11.71 6.90 2.93
C ASN A 75 12.57 6.75 4.19
N THR A 76 11.99 6.92 5.38
CA THR A 76 12.71 6.71 6.65
C THR A 76 12.80 5.22 7.00
N THR A 77 13.74 4.88 7.87
CA THR A 77 13.86 3.51 8.42
C THR A 77 12.55 3.02 9.06
N LEU A 78 11.79 3.93 9.68
CA LEU A 78 10.47 3.61 10.24
C LEU A 78 9.47 3.22 9.15
N VAL A 79 9.41 3.97 8.06
CA VAL A 79 8.54 3.71 6.91
C VAL A 79 8.95 2.40 6.22
N GLU A 80 10.23 2.16 5.99
CA GLU A 80 10.71 0.90 5.40
C GLU A 80 10.34 -0.31 6.24
N LYS A 81 10.55 -0.24 7.56
CA LYS A 81 10.17 -1.30 8.49
C LYS A 81 8.66 -1.55 8.49
N ALA A 82 7.87 -0.49 8.44
CA ALA A 82 6.42 -0.59 8.39
C ALA A 82 5.95 -1.27 7.10
N ARG A 83 6.47 -0.87 5.93
CA ARG A 83 6.14 -1.48 4.64
C ARG A 83 6.57 -2.94 4.55
N LYS A 84 7.74 -3.30 5.05
CA LYS A 84 8.18 -4.70 5.18
C LYS A 84 7.19 -5.53 5.99
N GLY A 85 6.74 -5.01 7.13
CA GLY A 85 5.73 -5.67 7.97
C GLY A 85 4.39 -5.84 7.25
N VAL A 86 3.94 -4.84 6.50
CA VAL A 86 2.71 -4.92 5.70
C VAL A 86 2.84 -5.99 4.62
N MET A 87 3.96 -6.01 3.87
CA MET A 87 4.20 -7.04 2.86
C MET A 87 4.20 -8.45 3.48
N GLU A 88 4.81 -8.61 4.64
CA GLU A 88 4.81 -9.88 5.36
C GLU A 88 3.39 -10.35 5.72
N PHE A 89 2.52 -9.44 6.17
CA PHE A 89 1.10 -9.73 6.43
C PHE A 89 0.34 -10.11 5.16
N LEU A 90 0.50 -9.36 4.07
CA LEU A 90 -0.17 -9.66 2.81
C LEU A 90 0.25 -11.01 2.24
N LEU A 91 1.52 -11.38 2.37
CA LEU A 91 2.06 -12.63 1.87
C LEU A 91 1.84 -13.81 2.79
N ALA A 92 1.51 -13.61 4.07
CA ALA A 92 1.34 -14.68 5.06
C ALA A 92 0.34 -15.77 4.60
N ASN A 93 -0.79 -15.35 4.05
CA ASN A 93 -1.84 -16.24 3.54
C ASN A 93 -1.97 -16.28 2.02
N HIS A 94 -1.23 -15.43 1.30
CA HIS A 94 -1.29 -15.43 -0.16
C HIS A 94 -0.72 -16.74 -0.72
N PRO A 95 -1.43 -17.45 -1.64
CA PRO A 95 -1.00 -18.74 -2.13
C PRO A 95 0.25 -18.63 -3.03
N LEU A 96 1.05 -19.69 -3.09
CA LEU A 96 2.24 -19.78 -3.94
C LEU A 96 1.87 -20.22 -5.36
N ASP A 97 0.91 -19.52 -5.97
CA ASP A 97 0.28 -19.88 -7.24
C ASP A 97 0.79 -19.06 -8.43
N CYS A 98 1.85 -18.25 -8.26
CA CYS A 98 2.33 -17.36 -9.33
C CYS A 98 2.49 -18.04 -10.69
N PRO A 99 3.02 -19.27 -10.80
CA PRO A 99 3.18 -19.95 -12.10
C PRO A 99 1.86 -20.28 -12.80
N VAL A 100 0.75 -20.35 -12.08
CA VAL A 100 -0.60 -20.66 -12.60
C VAL A 100 -1.59 -19.54 -12.37
N CYS A 101 -1.12 -18.37 -11.93
CA CYS A 101 -1.94 -17.20 -11.68
C CYS A 101 -2.01 -16.32 -12.94
N ASP A 102 -3.21 -15.94 -13.34
CA ASP A 102 -3.42 -15.08 -14.51
C ASP A 102 -2.74 -13.71 -14.38
N GLN A 103 -2.52 -13.22 -13.15
CA GLN A 103 -1.85 -11.95 -12.86
C GLN A 103 -0.30 -12.08 -12.83
N GLY A 104 0.24 -13.29 -12.88
CA GLY A 104 1.69 -13.52 -12.80
C GLY A 104 2.45 -12.81 -13.91
N GLY A 105 3.49 -12.05 -13.55
CA GLY A 105 4.31 -11.26 -14.48
C GLY A 105 3.87 -9.81 -14.68
N GLU A 106 2.66 -9.44 -14.27
CA GLU A 106 2.14 -8.05 -14.27
C GLU A 106 1.40 -7.75 -12.94
N CYS A 107 1.97 -8.22 -11.84
CA CYS A 107 1.33 -8.24 -10.53
C CYS A 107 2.00 -7.25 -9.57
N ASP A 108 1.26 -6.23 -9.16
CA ASP A 108 1.73 -5.23 -8.18
C ASP A 108 2.21 -5.89 -6.88
N LEU A 109 1.60 -7.01 -6.45
CA LEU A 109 2.04 -7.72 -5.26
C LEU A 109 3.43 -8.33 -5.46
N GLN A 110 3.73 -8.91 -6.63
CA GLN A 110 5.06 -9.41 -6.95
C GLN A 110 6.08 -8.27 -6.95
N ASP A 111 5.80 -7.18 -7.64
CA ASP A 111 6.71 -6.05 -7.78
C ASP A 111 6.98 -5.38 -6.43
N GLN A 112 5.93 -5.10 -5.66
CA GLN A 112 6.09 -4.51 -4.33
C GLN A 112 6.71 -5.48 -3.32
N SER A 113 6.51 -6.79 -3.46
CA SER A 113 7.18 -7.81 -2.65
C SER A 113 8.68 -7.85 -2.91
N MET A 114 9.09 -7.73 -4.16
CA MET A 114 10.51 -7.68 -4.52
C MET A 114 11.18 -6.39 -4.03
N PHE A 115 10.46 -5.26 -4.07
CA PHE A 115 11.02 -3.97 -3.70
C PHE A 115 11.03 -3.70 -2.19
N TYR A 116 9.93 -4.04 -1.49
CA TYR A 116 9.73 -3.70 -0.08
C TYR A 116 9.73 -4.92 0.84
N GLY A 117 9.62 -6.12 0.31
CA GLY A 117 9.47 -7.35 1.08
C GLY A 117 10.77 -7.87 1.69
N ILE A 118 10.70 -9.09 2.19
CA ILE A 118 11.83 -9.88 2.70
C ILE A 118 11.98 -11.14 1.85
N ASP A 119 13.17 -11.69 1.83
CA ASP A 119 13.56 -12.84 1.00
C ASP A 119 12.92 -14.18 1.43
N LYS A 120 12.38 -14.26 2.65
CA LYS A 120 11.76 -15.46 3.19
C LYS A 120 10.65 -15.16 4.19
N SER A 121 9.67 -16.05 4.25
CA SER A 121 8.60 -15.98 5.25
C SER A 121 9.06 -16.49 6.61
N ARG A 122 8.62 -15.82 7.69
CA ARG A 122 8.73 -16.28 9.07
C ARG A 122 7.58 -17.22 9.48
N PHE A 123 6.49 -17.20 8.70
CA PHE A 123 5.29 -18.02 8.95
C PHE A 123 5.52 -19.45 8.44
N LYS A 124 5.25 -20.42 9.31
CA LYS A 124 5.38 -21.86 9.03
C LYS A 124 4.03 -22.56 8.96
N GLU A 125 2.98 -21.86 9.35
CA GLU A 125 1.60 -22.32 9.35
C GLU A 125 1.09 -22.52 7.91
N ASN A 126 0.12 -23.41 7.74
CA ASN A 126 -0.56 -23.60 6.47
C ASN A 126 -1.29 -22.30 6.09
N LYS A 127 -1.18 -21.93 4.82
CA LYS A 127 -1.90 -20.76 4.28
C LYS A 127 -3.40 -21.02 4.30
N ARG A 128 -4.18 -19.97 4.64
CA ARG A 128 -5.63 -20.03 4.68
C ARG A 128 -6.20 -20.27 3.29
N TYR A 129 -7.09 -21.24 3.18
CA TYR A 129 -7.91 -21.46 2.00
C TYR A 129 -9.25 -20.71 2.13
N VAL A 130 -9.68 -20.06 1.08
CA VAL A 130 -11.00 -19.43 0.97
C VAL A 130 -11.77 -20.10 -0.14
N PRO A 131 -12.95 -20.68 0.12
CA PRO A 131 -13.77 -21.33 -0.91
C PRO A 131 -14.14 -20.34 -2.02
N GLU A 132 -14.12 -20.83 -3.26
CA GLU A 132 -14.57 -20.05 -4.42
C GLU A 132 -16.08 -19.82 -4.35
N LYS A 133 -16.52 -18.65 -4.83
CA LYS A 133 -17.93 -18.32 -4.94
C LYS A 133 -18.41 -18.57 -6.36
N TYR A 134 -19.58 -19.19 -6.49
CA TYR A 134 -20.22 -19.33 -7.78
C TYR A 134 -20.79 -17.97 -8.24
N MET A 135 -20.27 -17.45 -9.33
CA MET A 135 -20.68 -16.17 -9.91
C MET A 135 -21.33 -16.32 -11.28
N GLY A 136 -21.84 -17.50 -11.59
CA GLY A 136 -22.43 -17.84 -12.89
C GLY A 136 -21.48 -18.64 -13.78
N PRO A 137 -21.94 -19.07 -14.98
CA PRO A 137 -21.18 -19.98 -15.83
C PRO A 137 -19.96 -19.32 -16.53
N LEU A 138 -19.93 -17.99 -16.59
CA LEU A 138 -18.90 -17.23 -17.32
C LEU A 138 -17.84 -16.59 -16.40
N ILE A 139 -18.07 -16.58 -15.07
CA ILE A 139 -17.17 -15.92 -14.12
C ILE A 139 -16.66 -16.92 -13.11
N LYS A 140 -15.35 -17.05 -13.03
CA LYS A 140 -14.66 -17.84 -12.02
C LYS A 140 -13.97 -16.91 -11.03
N THR A 141 -14.10 -17.21 -9.73
CA THR A 141 -13.43 -16.46 -8.66
C THR A 141 -12.24 -17.24 -8.10
N GLN A 142 -11.23 -16.53 -7.66
CA GLN A 142 -10.05 -17.09 -6.97
C GLN A 142 -9.84 -16.34 -5.66
N MET A 143 -10.77 -16.53 -4.72
CA MET A 143 -10.84 -15.75 -3.47
C MET A 143 -9.59 -15.86 -2.61
N THR A 144 -8.88 -17.00 -2.67
CA THR A 144 -7.63 -17.20 -1.92
C THR A 144 -6.51 -16.28 -2.38
N ARG A 145 -6.55 -15.80 -3.63
CA ARG A 145 -5.56 -14.88 -4.20
C ARG A 145 -5.87 -13.40 -3.95
N CYS A 146 -7.01 -13.09 -3.36
CA CYS A 146 -7.42 -11.70 -3.09
C CYS A 146 -6.47 -11.05 -2.05
N ILE A 147 -6.09 -9.81 -2.32
CA ILE A 147 -5.25 -8.98 -1.45
C ILE A 147 -6.13 -8.06 -0.60
#